data_76dc9d679fcddf9ba30bf89df6eaa084
#
_entry.id   76dc9d679fcddf9ba30bf89df6eaa084
#
_cell.length_a   1.000
_cell.length_b   1.000
_cell.length_c   1.000
_cell.angle_alpha   90.00
_cell.angle_beta   90.00
_cell.angle_gamma   90.00
#
_symmetry.space_group_name_H-M   'P 1'
#
loop_
_entity.id
_entity.type
_entity.pdbx_description
1 polymer ?
#
loop_
_entity_poly.entity_id
_entity_poly.type
_entity_poly.pdbx_seq_one_letter_code
_entity_poly.pdbx_strand_id
1 'polypeptide(L)'
;MRFTTVDLREQRALTVLRDGSPNFYMTLGAINAGAFQYVLVEDQFPKARKYQPMMSIVITNNSGENVDLQINGQDYAKLPAGVIWTDTDSPVWSFKIINNDATNVAAGEISVNLSSPPKSQSEYTRYRTLYS
;
A
#
# COMPACT_ATOMS: atom_id res chain seq x y z
N MET A 1 35.29 11.81 -3.11
CA MET A 1 34.23 11.08 -2.43
C MET A 1 33.54 10.12 -3.40
N ARG A 2 33.33 8.95 -2.97
CA ARG A 2 32.65 7.97 -3.80
C ARG A 2 31.18 7.86 -3.42
N PHE A 3 30.31 7.97 -4.42
CA PHE A 3 28.89 7.72 -4.22
C PHE A 3 28.59 6.28 -4.57
N THR A 4 27.98 5.59 -3.64
CA THR A 4 27.51 4.25 -3.85
C THR A 4 26.03 4.31 -4.20
N THR A 5 25.63 3.61 -5.25
CA THR A 5 24.23 3.48 -5.58
C THR A 5 23.56 2.64 -4.50
N VAL A 6 22.57 3.22 -3.85
CA VAL A 6 21.74 2.56 -2.84
C VAL A 6 20.47 2.12 -3.54
N ASP A 7 20.09 0.86 -3.42
CA ASP A 7 18.85 0.38 -4.05
C ASP A 7 17.61 0.94 -3.33
N LEU A 8 16.43 0.75 -3.94
CA LEU A 8 15.19 1.30 -3.41
C LEU A 8 14.86 0.77 -2.01
N ARG A 9 15.19 -0.49 -1.75
CA ARG A 9 14.96 -1.11 -0.44
C ARG A 9 15.80 -0.45 0.64
N GLU A 10 17.06 -0.20 0.36
CA GLU A 10 17.97 0.47 1.29
C GLU A 10 17.58 1.93 1.48
N GLN A 11 17.22 2.64 0.40
CA GLN A 11 16.75 4.02 0.48
C GLN A 11 15.51 4.14 1.36
N ARG A 12 14.56 3.22 1.21
CA ARG A 12 13.37 3.18 2.04
C ARG A 12 13.73 2.95 3.50
N ALA A 13 14.59 1.98 3.79
CA ALA A 13 15.01 1.69 5.15
C ALA A 13 15.68 2.88 5.82
N LEU A 14 16.58 3.55 5.11
CA LEU A 14 17.26 4.75 5.60
C LEU A 14 16.27 5.90 5.87
N THR A 15 15.32 6.10 4.97
CA THR A 15 14.31 7.14 5.14
C THR A 15 13.44 6.85 6.36
N VAL A 16 13.05 5.61 6.57
CA VAL A 16 12.25 5.21 7.73
C VAL A 16 13.04 5.38 9.03
N LEU A 17 14.32 5.06 9.02
CA LEU A 17 15.20 5.29 10.18
C LEU A 17 15.26 6.76 10.56
N ARG A 18 15.31 7.65 9.57
CA ARG A 18 15.40 9.08 9.79
C ARG A 18 14.07 9.69 10.19
N ASP A 19 13.00 9.36 9.49
CA ASP A 19 11.72 10.08 9.56
C ASP A 19 10.62 9.31 10.30
N GLY A 20 10.86 8.05 10.65
CA GLY A 20 9.85 7.15 11.23
C GLY A 20 9.08 6.38 10.16
N SER A 21 8.32 5.39 10.59
CA SER A 21 7.51 4.56 9.69
C SER A 21 6.34 5.35 9.13
N PRO A 22 6.22 5.45 7.81
CA PRO A 22 5.11 6.15 7.20
C PRO A 22 3.81 5.35 7.33
N ASN A 23 2.69 6.07 7.40
CA ASN A 23 1.37 5.48 7.45
C ASN A 23 0.41 6.39 6.67
N PHE A 24 -0.17 5.85 5.60
CA PHE A 24 -1.08 6.61 4.73
C PHE A 24 -2.42 5.89 4.67
N TYR A 25 -3.46 6.61 5.02
CA TYR A 25 -4.82 6.09 5.08
C TYR A 25 -5.72 6.82 4.10
N MET A 26 -6.59 6.08 3.42
CA MET A 26 -7.64 6.66 2.59
C MET A 26 -8.89 5.80 2.60
N THR A 27 -10.02 6.41 2.29
CA THR A 27 -11.24 5.70 1.92
C THR A 27 -11.47 5.84 0.42
N LEU A 28 -12.04 4.81 -0.18
CA LEU A 28 -12.39 4.87 -1.60
C LEU A 28 -13.71 5.58 -1.81
N GLY A 29 -13.87 6.18 -2.98
CA GLY A 29 -15.16 6.71 -3.44
C GLY A 29 -16.12 5.59 -3.79
N ALA A 30 -17.31 5.96 -4.26
CA ALA A 30 -18.29 5.00 -4.73
C ALA A 30 -17.75 4.25 -5.95
N ILE A 31 -18.00 2.93 -5.99
CA ILE A 31 -17.59 2.07 -7.11
C ILE A 31 -18.85 1.38 -7.62
N ASN A 32 -19.35 1.81 -8.76
CA ASN A 32 -20.54 1.22 -9.35
C ASN A 32 -20.30 -0.22 -9.77
N ALA A 33 -21.37 -0.98 -9.87
CA ALA A 33 -21.29 -2.35 -10.37
C ALA A 33 -20.57 -2.40 -11.74
N GLY A 34 -19.58 -3.27 -11.86
CA GLY A 34 -18.77 -3.40 -13.07
C GLY A 34 -17.69 -2.33 -13.24
N ALA A 35 -17.59 -1.36 -12.34
CA ALA A 35 -16.59 -0.30 -12.39
C ALA A 35 -15.39 -0.62 -11.50
N PHE A 36 -14.39 0.25 -11.54
CA PHE A 36 -13.20 0.13 -10.69
C PHE A 36 -12.74 1.49 -10.23
N GLN A 37 -11.91 1.49 -9.19
CA GLN A 37 -11.13 2.65 -8.78
C GLN A 37 -9.65 2.28 -8.79
N TYR A 38 -8.86 3.06 -9.51
CA TYR A 38 -7.41 2.92 -9.60
C TYR A 38 -6.75 3.98 -8.73
N VAL A 39 -5.72 3.58 -8.00
CA VAL A 39 -4.93 4.50 -7.16
C VAL A 39 -3.45 4.32 -7.47
N LEU A 40 -2.80 5.38 -7.92
CA LEU A 40 -1.35 5.48 -7.98
C LEU A 40 -0.89 6.10 -6.67
N VAL A 41 -0.08 5.38 -5.91
CA VAL A 41 0.25 5.76 -4.53
C VAL A 41 0.90 7.14 -4.47
N GLU A 42 1.83 7.43 -5.36
CA GLU A 42 2.53 8.73 -5.33
C GLU A 42 1.63 9.92 -5.69
N ASP A 43 0.56 9.70 -6.47
CA ASP A 43 -0.39 10.74 -6.81
C ASP A 43 -1.37 10.99 -5.66
N GLN A 44 -1.83 9.91 -5.05
CA GLN A 44 -2.75 10.00 -3.91
C GLN A 44 -2.07 10.54 -2.66
N PHE A 45 -0.82 10.13 -2.45
CA PHE A 45 -0.03 10.51 -1.30
C PHE A 45 1.34 11.03 -1.77
N PRO A 46 1.46 12.32 -2.14
CA PRO A 46 2.74 12.85 -2.62
C PRO A 46 3.89 12.67 -1.64
N LYS A 47 3.59 12.66 -0.34
CA LYS A 47 4.61 12.42 0.69
C LYS A 47 5.14 10.98 0.70
N ALA A 48 4.45 10.06 0.03
CA ALA A 48 4.91 8.67 -0.05
C ALA A 48 6.08 8.47 -1.00
N ARG A 49 6.40 9.43 -1.86
CA ARG A 49 7.45 9.28 -2.88
C ARG A 49 8.79 8.83 -2.30
N LYS A 50 9.19 9.40 -1.17
CA LYS A 50 10.48 9.07 -0.54
C LYS A 50 10.48 7.71 0.18
N TYR A 51 9.32 7.09 0.34
CA TYR A 51 9.19 5.79 1.02
C TYR A 51 8.91 4.64 0.08
N GLN A 52 8.74 4.93 -1.20
CA GLN A 52 8.34 3.90 -2.16
C GLN A 52 9.40 2.84 -2.40
N PRO A 53 8.96 1.63 -2.69
CA PRO A 53 7.56 1.19 -2.67
C PRO A 53 7.04 1.04 -1.25
N MET A 54 5.75 1.21 -1.07
CA MET A 54 5.10 0.83 0.17
C MET A 54 5.14 -0.69 0.27
N MET A 55 5.37 -1.21 1.48
CA MET A 55 5.58 -2.66 1.64
C MET A 55 4.46 -3.33 2.42
N SER A 56 3.50 -2.57 2.92
CA SER A 56 2.35 -3.12 3.62
C SER A 56 1.09 -2.43 3.15
N ILE A 57 0.08 -3.21 2.86
CA ILE A 57 -1.25 -2.72 2.50
C ILE A 57 -2.30 -3.49 3.31
N VAL A 58 -3.20 -2.75 3.94
CA VAL A 58 -4.35 -3.30 4.65
C VAL A 58 -5.60 -2.73 4.01
N ILE A 59 -6.49 -3.60 3.52
CA ILE A 59 -7.74 -3.19 2.90
C ILE A 59 -8.87 -3.73 3.74
N THR A 60 -9.75 -2.83 4.17
CA THR A 60 -10.97 -3.20 4.91
C THR A 60 -12.17 -3.03 3.98
N ASN A 61 -12.81 -4.14 3.66
CA ASN A 61 -14.02 -4.13 2.84
C ASN A 61 -15.25 -4.20 3.74
N ASN A 62 -15.77 -3.04 4.12
CA ASN A 62 -17.00 -2.94 4.91
C ASN A 62 -18.25 -2.85 4.03
N SER A 63 -18.11 -2.98 2.72
CA SER A 63 -19.25 -3.05 1.81
C SER A 63 -19.93 -4.42 1.90
N GLY A 64 -21.15 -4.49 1.47
CA GLY A 64 -21.85 -5.76 1.33
C GLY A 64 -21.50 -6.52 0.07
N GLU A 65 -20.48 -6.08 -0.68
CA GLU A 65 -20.14 -6.60 -1.99
C GLU A 65 -18.76 -7.23 -2.02
N ASN A 66 -18.59 -8.23 -2.89
CA ASN A 66 -17.28 -8.82 -3.16
C ASN A 66 -16.55 -7.96 -4.19
N VAL A 67 -15.29 -7.67 -3.95
CA VAL A 67 -14.47 -6.88 -4.87
C VAL A 67 -13.17 -7.62 -5.18
N ASP A 68 -12.55 -7.30 -6.30
CA ASP A 68 -11.26 -7.84 -6.68
C ASP A 68 -10.17 -6.80 -6.50
N LEU A 69 -9.00 -7.24 -6.06
CA LEU A 69 -7.84 -6.41 -5.86
C LEU A 69 -6.78 -6.72 -6.92
N GLN A 70 -6.29 -5.67 -7.56
CA GLN A 70 -5.06 -5.74 -8.35
C GLN A 70 -3.99 -4.87 -7.70
N ILE A 71 -2.76 -5.38 -7.64
CA ILE A 71 -1.61 -4.63 -7.16
C ILE A 71 -0.60 -4.55 -8.30
N ASN A 72 -0.14 -3.33 -8.59
CA ASN A 72 0.84 -3.05 -9.64
C ASN A 72 0.40 -3.59 -11.02
N GLY A 73 -0.91 -3.56 -11.30
CA GLY A 73 -1.46 -4.02 -12.56
C GLY A 73 -1.67 -5.52 -12.68
N GLN A 74 -1.43 -6.29 -11.62
CA GLN A 74 -1.60 -7.74 -11.61
C GLN A 74 -2.78 -8.15 -10.74
N ASP A 75 -3.52 -9.17 -11.17
CA ASP A 75 -4.55 -9.77 -10.32
C ASP A 75 -3.90 -10.32 -9.05
N TYR A 76 -4.48 -10.02 -7.91
CA TYR A 76 -3.83 -10.31 -6.65
C TYR A 76 -4.71 -11.10 -5.69
N ALA A 77 -5.90 -10.60 -5.39
CA ALA A 77 -6.76 -11.23 -4.40
C ALA A 77 -8.23 -10.90 -4.64
N LYS A 78 -9.08 -11.76 -4.11
CA LYS A 78 -10.52 -11.49 -4.00
C LYS A 78 -10.81 -11.09 -2.57
N LEU A 79 -11.57 -10.01 -2.41
CA LEU A 79 -11.91 -9.46 -1.10
C LEU A 79 -13.42 -9.65 -0.86
N PRO A 80 -13.82 -10.71 -0.15
CA PRO A 80 -15.23 -10.90 0.17
C PRO A 80 -15.78 -9.76 1.02
N ALA A 81 -17.08 -9.60 1.01
CA ALA A 81 -17.77 -8.63 1.84
C ALA A 81 -17.40 -8.83 3.32
N GLY A 82 -17.08 -7.74 4.01
CA GLY A 82 -16.80 -7.75 5.44
C GLY A 82 -15.39 -8.23 5.82
N VAL A 83 -14.49 -8.42 4.85
CA VAL A 83 -13.15 -8.95 5.12
C VAL A 83 -12.14 -7.83 5.27
N ILE A 84 -11.20 -8.01 6.19
CA ILE A 84 -9.97 -7.23 6.30
C ILE A 84 -8.86 -8.07 5.68
N TRP A 85 -8.21 -7.54 4.64
CA TRP A 85 -7.15 -8.22 3.93
C TRP A 85 -5.82 -7.50 4.14
N THR A 86 -4.78 -8.24 4.43
CA THR A 86 -3.47 -7.68 4.77
C THR A 86 -2.37 -8.37 3.97
N ASP A 87 -1.46 -7.59 3.41
CA ASP A 87 -0.19 -8.07 2.87
C ASP A 87 0.93 -7.16 3.41
N THR A 88 1.92 -7.77 4.03
CA THR A 88 2.98 -7.03 4.75
C THR A 88 4.34 -7.13 4.09
N ASP A 89 4.48 -7.79 2.95
CA ASP A 89 5.78 -8.04 2.33
C ASP A 89 5.77 -7.96 0.80
N SER A 90 4.84 -7.22 0.24
CA SER A 90 4.79 -7.03 -1.21
C SER A 90 4.92 -5.55 -1.55
N PRO A 91 5.76 -5.18 -2.52
CA PRO A 91 5.87 -3.79 -2.93
C PRO A 91 4.57 -3.31 -3.58
N VAL A 92 4.11 -2.13 -3.19
CA VAL A 92 2.89 -1.51 -3.72
C VAL A 92 3.23 -0.14 -4.29
N TRP A 93 3.11 -0.03 -5.61
CA TRP A 93 3.25 1.23 -6.34
C TRP A 93 1.87 1.79 -6.71
N SER A 94 0.95 0.88 -7.02
CA SER A 94 -0.42 1.19 -7.39
C SER A 94 -1.33 0.04 -7.01
N PHE A 95 -2.61 0.33 -6.87
CA PHE A 95 -3.61 -0.71 -6.68
C PHE A 95 -4.92 -0.31 -7.36
N LYS A 96 -5.74 -1.31 -7.64
CA LYS A 96 -7.04 -1.13 -8.25
C LYS A 96 -8.05 -2.03 -7.54
N ILE A 97 -9.19 -1.46 -7.20
CA ILE A 97 -10.32 -2.20 -6.65
C ILE A 97 -11.41 -2.25 -7.71
N ILE A 98 -11.84 -3.46 -8.06
CA ILE A 98 -12.82 -3.71 -9.11
C ILE A 98 -14.08 -4.26 -8.45
N ASN A 99 -15.21 -3.61 -8.67
CA ASN A 99 -16.50 -4.12 -8.21
C ASN A 99 -17.10 -5.02 -9.28
N ASN A 100 -16.88 -6.32 -9.16
CA ASN A 100 -17.46 -7.31 -10.08
C ASN A 100 -18.84 -7.82 -9.63
N ASP A 101 -19.38 -7.26 -8.57
CA ASP A 101 -20.71 -7.61 -8.09
C ASP A 101 -21.81 -6.81 -8.80
N ALA A 102 -23.06 -7.20 -8.59
CA ALA A 102 -24.19 -6.61 -9.27
C ALA A 102 -24.68 -5.31 -8.62
N THR A 103 -24.20 -4.98 -7.42
CA THR A 103 -24.63 -3.84 -6.63
C THR A 103 -23.47 -2.86 -6.43
N ASN A 104 -23.80 -1.57 -6.35
CA ASN A 104 -22.81 -0.52 -6.16
C ASN A 104 -22.21 -0.57 -4.75
N VAL A 105 -20.92 -0.25 -4.66
CA VAL A 105 -20.25 0.02 -3.39
C VAL A 105 -20.37 1.51 -3.09
N ALA A 106 -20.85 1.84 -1.90
CA ALA A 106 -20.99 3.25 -1.51
C ALA A 106 -19.63 3.84 -1.11
N ALA A 107 -19.51 5.16 -1.23
CA ALA A 107 -18.31 5.88 -0.83
C ALA A 107 -18.02 5.65 0.66
N GLY A 108 -16.73 5.44 0.99
CA GLY A 108 -16.27 5.26 2.36
C GLY A 108 -16.41 3.86 2.91
N GLU A 109 -16.99 2.92 2.19
CA GLU A 109 -17.16 1.54 2.66
C GLU A 109 -15.89 0.70 2.53
N ILE A 110 -14.97 1.09 1.65
CA ILE A 110 -13.68 0.41 1.52
C ILE A 110 -12.59 1.40 1.94
N SER A 111 -11.75 0.97 2.87
CA SER A 111 -10.62 1.76 3.34
C SER A 111 -9.30 1.05 3.07
N VAL A 112 -8.26 1.84 2.89
CA VAL A 112 -6.92 1.34 2.58
C VAL A 112 -5.91 2.04 3.48
N ASN A 113 -5.03 1.26 4.08
CA ASN A 113 -3.93 1.75 4.86
C ASN A 113 -2.63 1.21 4.28
N LEU A 114 -1.73 2.13 3.91
CA LEU A 114 -0.42 1.81 3.35
C LEU A 114 0.65 2.19 4.35
N SER A 115 1.63 1.32 4.54
CA SER A 115 2.75 1.59 5.42
C SER A 115 4.03 0.95 4.90
N SER A 116 5.16 1.34 5.47
CA SER A 116 6.46 0.72 5.21
C SER A 116 7.11 0.37 6.54
N PRO A 117 6.58 -0.65 7.24
CA PRO A 117 7.15 -1.06 8.50
C PRO A 117 8.53 -1.69 8.29
N PRO A 118 9.37 -1.76 9.34
CA PRO A 118 10.60 -2.52 9.27
C PRO A 118 10.28 -4.00 9.05
N LYS A 119 11.07 -4.67 8.20
CA LYS A 119 10.95 -6.12 8.05
C LYS A 119 11.39 -6.82 9.34
N SER A 120 12.45 -6.31 9.96
CA SER A 120 12.96 -6.84 11.22
C SER A 120 13.75 -5.75 11.92
N GLN A 121 13.85 -5.87 13.23
CA GLN A 121 14.67 -4.96 14.02
C GLN A 121 16.15 -5.07 13.63
N SER A 122 16.62 -6.26 13.30
CA SER A 122 18.01 -6.46 12.90
C SER A 122 18.33 -5.76 11.57
N GLU A 123 17.40 -5.69 10.63
CA GLU A 123 17.61 -4.97 9.38
C GLU A 123 17.84 -3.48 9.65
N TYR A 124 17.02 -2.85 10.46
CA TYR A 124 17.20 -1.45 10.81
C TYR A 124 18.48 -1.20 11.59
N THR A 125 18.81 -2.06 12.53
CA THR A 125 20.05 -1.95 13.26
C THR A 125 21.25 -2.02 12.32
N ARG A 126 21.23 -2.92 11.35
CA ARG A 126 22.27 -3.04 10.34
C ARG A 126 22.44 -1.75 9.53
N TYR A 127 21.36 -1.20 9.00
CA TYR A 127 21.43 0.03 8.22
C TYR A 127 21.85 1.21 9.06
N ARG A 128 21.34 1.30 10.27
CA ARG A 128 21.74 2.35 11.20
C ARG A 128 23.23 2.32 11.50
N THR A 129 23.81 1.14 11.68
CA THR A 129 25.25 0.98 11.92
C THR A 129 26.06 1.38 10.69
N LEU A 130 25.60 1.02 9.49
CA LEU A 130 26.33 1.27 8.26
C LEU A 130 26.31 2.73 7.83
N TYR A 131 25.26 3.46 8.15
CA TYR A 131 24.99 4.78 7.56
C TYR A 131 24.82 5.91 8.60
N SER A 132 24.97 5.61 9.85
CA SER A 132 24.88 6.65 10.89
C SER A 132 26.15 7.47 11.04
#